data_0e4d4b8cc728e4b3df854119901ed7e8
#
_entry.id   0e4d4b8cc728e4b3df854119901ed7e8
#
_cell.length_a   1.000
_cell.length_b   1.000
_cell.length_c   1.000
_cell.angle_alpha   90.00
_cell.angle_beta   90.00
_cell.angle_gamma   90.00
#
_symmetry.space_group_name_H-M   'P 1'
#
loop_
_entity.id
_entity.type
_entity.pdbx_description
1 polymer ?
#
loop_
_entity_poly.entity_id
_entity_poly.type
_entity_poly.pdbx_seq_one_letter_code
_entity_poly.pdbx_strand_id
1 'polypeptide(L)'
;MANQTGATRIMEKTNTASESVDVLIVGAGISGIGMAVHLRDKCPGKSFAIVERRDEIGGTWNLFQYPGIRSDSDMHTLGFKFEPWTEQKAIADGPSIMNYLHRIKAKHDLEKHIRFDHKVLSASWSSEEARWTVTAEKSDGSRVEMHANFVYMGAGYYDYDSPYDAQIEGLGNSKGEVVHPQF
;
A
#
# COMPACT_ATOMS: atom_id res chain seq x y z
N MET A 1 46.79 -16.10 -26.07
CA MET A 1 45.93 -15.05 -26.63
C MET A 1 44.59 -15.18 -25.95
N ALA A 2 44.34 -14.34 -24.97
CA ALA A 2 43.09 -14.36 -24.20
C ALA A 2 42.16 -13.25 -24.72
N ASN A 3 41.00 -13.63 -25.20
CA ASN A 3 39.99 -12.73 -25.70
C ASN A 3 39.09 -12.32 -24.54
N GLN A 4 39.19 -11.08 -24.08
CA GLN A 4 38.31 -10.47 -23.11
C GLN A 4 37.13 -9.84 -23.91
N THR A 5 35.98 -10.48 -23.88
CA THR A 5 34.71 -9.88 -24.32
C THR A 5 34.13 -9.05 -23.18
N GLY A 6 34.34 -7.72 -23.25
CA GLY A 6 33.68 -6.77 -22.36
C GLY A 6 32.20 -6.70 -22.64
N ALA A 7 31.37 -7.14 -21.69
CA ALA A 7 29.95 -6.92 -21.71
C ALA A 7 29.66 -5.45 -21.38
N THR A 8 29.36 -4.64 -22.38
CA THR A 8 28.86 -3.27 -22.20
C THR A 8 27.45 -3.34 -21.64
N ARG A 9 27.30 -3.03 -20.36
CA ARG A 9 25.99 -2.87 -19.71
C ARG A 9 25.34 -1.61 -20.26
N ILE A 10 24.42 -1.78 -21.19
CA ILE A 10 23.58 -0.69 -21.69
C ILE A 10 22.70 -0.25 -20.52
N MET A 11 23.01 0.89 -19.91
CA MET A 11 22.11 1.60 -19.01
C MET A 11 21.00 2.21 -19.90
N GLU A 12 19.84 1.56 -19.98
CA GLU A 12 18.64 2.20 -20.47
C GLU A 12 18.31 3.39 -19.56
N LYS A 13 18.55 4.59 -20.08
CA LYS A 13 18.03 5.81 -19.48
C LYS A 13 16.52 5.85 -19.73
N THR A 14 15.73 5.31 -18.81
CA THR A 14 14.31 5.61 -18.73
C THR A 14 14.17 7.06 -18.28
N ASN A 15 13.89 7.93 -19.22
CA ASN A 15 13.58 9.34 -18.97
C ASN A 15 12.11 9.45 -18.54
N THR A 16 11.77 8.96 -17.36
CA THR A 16 10.52 9.24 -16.66
C THR A 16 10.77 10.40 -15.72
N ALA A 17 10.01 11.50 -15.86
CA ALA A 17 10.07 12.61 -14.94
C ALA A 17 9.84 12.08 -13.51
N SER A 18 10.86 12.18 -12.65
CA SER A 18 10.76 11.74 -11.27
C SER A 18 9.81 12.66 -10.50
N GLU A 19 8.78 12.10 -9.88
CA GLU A 19 7.89 12.83 -8.99
C GLU A 19 8.59 13.12 -7.67
N SER A 20 8.47 14.37 -7.17
CA SER A 20 9.05 14.77 -5.88
C SER A 20 7.97 15.35 -4.98
N VAL A 21 7.90 14.88 -3.73
CA VAL A 21 6.93 15.31 -2.72
C VAL A 21 7.61 15.49 -1.36
N ASP A 22 6.96 16.23 -0.45
CA ASP A 22 7.46 16.32 0.93
C ASP A 22 7.29 14.98 1.67
N VAL A 23 6.14 14.30 1.47
CA VAL A 23 5.84 13.03 2.13
C VAL A 23 5.35 12.00 1.11
N LEU A 24 6.02 10.87 1.02
CA LEU A 24 5.55 9.70 0.28
C LEU A 24 4.96 8.67 1.25
N ILE A 25 3.70 8.31 1.02
CA ILE A 25 2.98 7.32 1.80
C ILE A 25 2.97 6.00 1.01
N VAL A 26 3.47 4.93 1.61
CA VAL A 26 3.47 3.59 1.01
C VAL A 26 2.27 2.79 1.55
N GLY A 27 1.34 2.49 0.66
CA GLY A 27 0.10 1.75 0.95
C GLY A 27 -1.13 2.65 1.14
N ALA A 28 -2.21 2.33 0.45
CA ALA A 28 -3.53 2.99 0.54
C ALA A 28 -4.53 2.21 1.41
N GLY A 29 -4.05 1.47 2.39
CA GLY A 29 -4.86 0.86 3.45
C GLY A 29 -5.34 1.91 4.46
N ILE A 30 -5.98 1.45 5.54
CA ILE A 30 -6.49 2.32 6.61
C ILE A 30 -5.40 3.27 7.15
N SER A 31 -4.19 2.78 7.33
CA SER A 31 -3.05 3.56 7.82
C SER A 31 -2.66 4.70 6.88
N GLY A 32 -2.51 4.41 5.57
CA GLY A 32 -2.12 5.42 4.59
C GLY A 32 -3.21 6.47 4.33
N ILE A 33 -4.47 6.05 4.26
CA ILE A 33 -5.61 6.97 4.16
C ILE A 33 -5.67 7.89 5.37
N GLY A 34 -5.50 7.35 6.58
CA GLY A 34 -5.46 8.17 7.81
C GLY A 34 -4.32 9.17 7.82
N MET A 35 -3.12 8.75 7.42
CA MET A 35 -1.96 9.65 7.33
C MET A 35 -2.19 10.79 6.33
N ALA A 36 -2.78 10.49 5.17
CA ALA A 36 -3.07 11.50 4.15
C ALA A 36 -4.03 12.59 4.65
N VAL A 37 -5.10 12.21 5.38
CA VAL A 37 -6.03 13.17 5.98
C VAL A 37 -5.30 14.01 7.03
N HIS A 38 -4.49 13.41 7.89
CA HIS A 38 -3.73 14.16 8.89
C HIS A 38 -2.73 15.15 8.27
N LEU A 39 -2.06 14.78 7.16
CA LEU A 39 -1.18 15.70 6.44
C LEU A 39 -1.95 16.90 5.90
N ARG A 40 -3.10 16.67 5.25
CA ARG A 40 -3.95 17.79 4.77
C ARG A 40 -4.35 18.73 5.89
N ASP A 41 -4.78 18.19 7.02
CA ASP A 41 -5.37 18.98 8.10
C ASP A 41 -4.31 19.66 8.97
N LYS A 42 -3.17 19.01 9.20
CA LYS A 42 -2.14 19.49 10.13
C LYS A 42 -0.93 20.11 9.44
N CYS A 43 -0.70 19.77 8.18
CA CYS A 43 0.45 20.20 7.40
C CYS A 43 0.01 20.71 6.00
N PRO A 44 -0.91 21.71 5.89
CA PRO A 44 -1.55 22.08 4.62
C PRO A 44 -0.57 22.62 3.56
N GLY A 45 0.65 22.99 3.96
CA GLY A 45 1.70 23.44 3.05
C GLY A 45 2.61 22.32 2.53
N LYS A 46 2.36 21.05 2.92
CA LYS A 46 3.18 19.93 2.51
C LYS A 46 2.54 19.13 1.38
N SER A 47 3.34 18.90 0.34
CA SER A 47 2.96 18.02 -0.76
C SER A 47 3.07 16.55 -0.34
N PHE A 48 2.14 15.69 -0.82
CA PHE A 48 2.24 14.26 -0.59
C PHE A 48 1.66 13.45 -1.74
N ALA A 49 2.13 12.21 -1.84
CA ALA A 49 1.55 11.17 -2.69
C ALA A 49 1.41 9.88 -1.90
N ILE A 50 0.44 9.05 -2.29
CA ILE A 50 0.24 7.70 -1.80
C ILE A 50 0.57 6.76 -2.94
N VAL A 51 1.46 5.78 -2.72
CA VAL A 51 1.72 4.71 -3.68
C VAL A 51 1.05 3.43 -3.20
N GLU A 52 0.25 2.83 -4.06
CA GLU A 52 -0.47 1.59 -3.78
C GLU A 52 -0.15 0.56 -4.88
N ARG A 53 0.21 -0.68 -4.47
CA ARG A 53 0.57 -1.73 -5.43
C ARG A 53 -0.63 -2.28 -6.19
N ARG A 54 -1.82 -2.18 -5.65
CA ARG A 54 -3.06 -2.68 -6.23
C ARG A 54 -3.79 -1.56 -6.99
N ASP A 55 -4.89 -1.91 -7.60
CA ASP A 55 -5.77 -1.03 -8.36
C ASP A 55 -6.86 -0.36 -7.49
N GLU A 56 -6.89 -0.69 -6.17
CA GLU A 56 -7.91 -0.20 -5.24
C GLU A 56 -7.30 0.05 -3.85
N ILE A 57 -7.93 0.96 -3.10
CA ILE A 57 -7.62 1.24 -1.70
C ILE A 57 -8.08 0.09 -0.78
N GLY A 58 -7.78 0.18 0.50
CA GLY A 58 -8.38 -0.66 1.53
C GLY A 58 -7.43 -1.67 2.16
N GLY A 59 -6.31 -1.99 1.49
CA GLY A 59 -5.31 -2.92 2.04
C GLY A 59 -5.94 -4.27 2.44
N THR A 60 -5.87 -4.65 3.71
CA THR A 60 -6.46 -5.87 4.26
C THR A 60 -7.92 -6.06 3.88
N TRP A 61 -8.72 -5.00 3.91
CA TRP A 61 -10.17 -5.06 3.70
C TRP A 61 -10.55 -5.22 2.24
N ASN A 62 -9.67 -4.89 1.32
CA ASN A 62 -9.79 -5.18 -0.11
C ASN A 62 -9.14 -6.52 -0.48
N LEU A 63 -8.05 -6.93 0.22
CA LEU A 63 -7.36 -8.17 -0.06
C LEU A 63 -8.20 -9.41 0.28
N PHE A 64 -8.75 -9.45 1.50
CA PHE A 64 -9.49 -10.59 1.99
C PHE A 64 -10.98 -10.44 1.71
N GLN A 65 -11.54 -11.37 0.94
CA GLN A 65 -12.94 -11.34 0.50
C GLN A 65 -13.70 -12.63 0.83
N TYR A 66 -13.18 -13.44 1.74
CA TYR A 66 -13.85 -14.69 2.14
C TYR A 66 -15.17 -14.40 2.87
N PRO A 67 -16.15 -15.32 2.80
CA PRO A 67 -17.44 -15.17 3.46
C PRO A 67 -17.30 -14.96 4.98
N GLY A 68 -17.92 -13.91 5.49
CA GLY A 68 -17.90 -13.60 6.93
C GLY A 68 -16.70 -12.78 7.40
N ILE A 69 -15.84 -12.28 6.50
CA ILE A 69 -14.78 -11.35 6.91
C ILE A 69 -15.36 -10.14 7.63
N ARG A 70 -14.77 -9.83 8.78
CA ARG A 70 -15.17 -8.72 9.63
C ARG A 70 -14.00 -8.26 10.49
N SER A 71 -14.13 -7.10 11.11
CA SER A 71 -13.19 -6.66 12.14
C SER A 71 -13.28 -7.57 13.37
N ASP A 72 -12.16 -7.81 14.02
CA ASP A 72 -12.02 -8.47 15.31
C ASP A 72 -12.09 -7.49 16.48
N SER A 73 -11.96 -6.20 16.20
CA SER A 73 -12.17 -5.09 17.14
C SER A 73 -13.37 -4.24 16.69
N ASP A 74 -13.90 -3.44 17.64
CA ASP A 74 -14.98 -2.52 17.30
C ASP A 74 -14.50 -1.33 16.46
N MET A 75 -15.41 -0.81 15.64
CA MET A 75 -15.14 0.29 14.73
C MET A 75 -15.00 1.65 15.43
N HIS A 76 -15.43 1.77 16.68
CA HIS A 76 -15.19 2.99 17.47
C HIS A 76 -13.70 3.11 17.84
N THR A 77 -13.02 1.96 17.96
CA THR A 77 -11.56 1.88 18.16
C THR A 77 -10.79 1.89 16.84
N LEU A 78 -11.24 1.12 15.82
CA LEU A 78 -10.57 1.01 14.53
C LEU A 78 -10.76 2.27 13.66
N GLY A 79 -11.92 2.92 13.74
CA GLY A 79 -12.25 4.10 12.97
C GLY A 79 -11.45 5.34 13.36
N PHE A 80 -11.41 6.31 12.45
CA PHE A 80 -10.66 7.54 12.69
C PHE A 80 -11.41 8.51 13.58
N LYS A 81 -10.70 9.22 14.45
CA LYS A 81 -11.28 10.28 15.29
C LYS A 81 -11.85 11.45 14.47
N PHE A 82 -11.27 11.74 13.31
CA PHE A 82 -11.74 12.82 12.41
C PHE A 82 -12.97 12.42 11.58
N GLU A 83 -13.26 11.10 11.49
CA GLU A 83 -14.43 10.53 10.82
C GLU A 83 -14.95 9.37 11.68
N PRO A 84 -15.67 9.64 12.78
CA PRO A 84 -16.15 8.58 13.68
C PRO A 84 -17.09 7.59 12.96
N TRP A 85 -17.04 6.34 13.40
CA TRP A 85 -17.98 5.33 12.95
C TRP A 85 -19.38 5.63 13.50
N THR A 86 -20.37 5.67 12.62
CA THR A 86 -21.76 6.03 12.96
C THR A 86 -22.76 4.93 12.64
N GLU A 87 -22.31 3.80 12.10
CA GLU A 87 -23.19 2.70 11.76
C GLU A 87 -23.51 1.84 13.00
N GLN A 88 -24.64 1.13 12.94
CA GLN A 88 -25.20 0.39 14.08
C GLN A 88 -24.30 -0.77 14.55
N LYS A 89 -23.65 -1.46 13.59
CA LYS A 89 -22.77 -2.59 13.91
C LYS A 89 -21.40 -2.09 14.35
N ALA A 90 -21.04 -2.31 15.61
CA ALA A 90 -19.72 -1.98 16.11
C ALA A 90 -18.65 -2.91 15.52
N ILE A 91 -18.91 -4.21 15.38
CA ILE A 91 -18.07 -5.17 14.66
C ILE A 91 -18.53 -5.19 13.21
N ALA A 92 -17.80 -4.49 12.35
CA ALA A 92 -18.17 -4.30 10.95
C ALA A 92 -17.67 -5.42 10.05
N ASP A 93 -18.46 -5.75 9.03
CA ASP A 93 -18.03 -6.62 7.94
C ASP A 93 -17.09 -5.89 6.97
N GLY A 94 -16.32 -6.65 6.19
CA GLY A 94 -15.34 -6.10 5.24
C GLY A 94 -15.94 -5.07 4.28
N PRO A 95 -17.09 -5.33 3.61
CA PRO A 95 -17.75 -4.36 2.75
C PRO A 95 -18.11 -3.05 3.45
N SER A 96 -18.58 -3.09 4.68
CA SER A 96 -18.88 -1.88 5.46
C SER A 96 -17.64 -1.05 5.74
N ILE A 97 -16.52 -1.71 6.05
CA ILE A 97 -15.22 -1.03 6.26
C ILE A 97 -14.71 -0.42 4.95
N MET A 98 -14.83 -1.13 3.83
CA MET A 98 -14.48 -0.59 2.51
C MET A 98 -15.31 0.65 2.17
N ASN A 99 -16.62 0.61 2.39
CA ASN A 99 -17.50 1.76 2.18
C ASN A 99 -17.09 2.96 3.05
N TYR A 100 -16.68 2.70 4.29
CA TYR A 100 -16.16 3.72 5.18
C TYR A 100 -14.89 4.38 4.62
N LEU A 101 -13.93 3.59 4.15
CA LEU A 101 -12.70 4.10 3.55
C LEU A 101 -12.94 4.87 2.24
N HIS A 102 -13.84 4.39 1.39
CA HIS A 102 -14.25 5.09 0.16
C HIS A 102 -14.88 6.45 0.46
N ARG A 103 -15.76 6.50 1.48
CA ARG A 103 -16.37 7.76 1.92
C ARG A 103 -15.32 8.77 2.36
N ILE A 104 -14.31 8.33 3.12
CA ILE A 104 -13.20 9.18 3.57
C ILE A 104 -12.36 9.64 2.38
N LYS A 105 -11.98 8.72 1.47
CA LYS A 105 -11.24 9.04 0.25
C LYS A 105 -11.94 10.15 -0.54
N ALA A 106 -13.24 10.01 -0.76
CA ALA A 106 -14.05 10.97 -1.49
C ALA A 106 -14.22 12.31 -0.75
N LYS A 107 -14.57 12.26 0.55
CA LYS A 107 -14.79 13.46 1.38
C LYS A 107 -13.54 14.34 1.45
N HIS A 108 -12.37 13.71 1.49
CA HIS A 108 -11.10 14.40 1.60
C HIS A 108 -10.37 14.57 0.26
N ASP A 109 -11.02 14.27 -0.88
CA ASP A 109 -10.45 14.45 -2.23
C ASP A 109 -9.05 13.81 -2.37
N LEU A 110 -8.91 12.58 -1.87
CA LEU A 110 -7.61 11.89 -1.84
C LEU A 110 -7.26 11.20 -3.16
N GLU A 111 -8.23 10.96 -4.05
CA GLU A 111 -8.03 10.24 -5.31
C GLU A 111 -6.85 10.75 -6.12
N LYS A 112 -6.74 12.07 -6.27
CA LYS A 112 -5.66 12.71 -7.03
C LYS A 112 -4.27 12.51 -6.45
N HIS A 113 -4.17 12.12 -5.19
CA HIS A 113 -2.91 11.85 -4.49
C HIS A 113 -2.49 10.39 -4.56
N ILE A 114 -3.38 9.48 -5.00
CA ILE A 114 -3.08 8.04 -5.05
C ILE A 114 -2.48 7.67 -6.41
N ARG A 115 -1.40 6.91 -6.36
CA ARG A 115 -0.75 6.27 -7.50
C ARG A 115 -0.96 4.78 -7.35
N PHE A 116 -2.03 4.28 -7.97
CA PHE A 116 -2.29 2.85 -8.06
C PHE A 116 -1.28 2.15 -8.97
N ASP A 117 -1.20 0.81 -8.87
CA ASP A 117 -0.29 0.01 -9.68
C ASP A 117 1.19 0.39 -9.48
N HIS A 118 1.58 0.70 -8.25
CA HIS A 118 2.94 1.07 -7.89
C HIS A 118 3.44 0.20 -6.73
N LYS A 119 4.07 -0.94 -7.05
CA LYS A 119 4.71 -1.81 -6.06
C LYS A 119 6.07 -1.24 -5.68
N VAL A 120 6.20 -0.74 -4.46
CA VAL A 120 7.50 -0.26 -3.95
C VAL A 120 8.46 -1.44 -3.83
N LEU A 121 9.62 -1.32 -4.47
CA LEU A 121 10.70 -2.31 -4.45
C LEU A 121 11.79 -1.94 -3.46
N SER A 122 12.12 -0.65 -3.36
CA SER A 122 13.19 -0.16 -2.49
C SER A 122 12.97 1.29 -2.09
N ALA A 123 13.55 1.66 -0.95
CA ALA A 123 13.67 3.04 -0.48
C ALA A 123 15.07 3.25 0.05
N SER A 124 15.79 4.24 -0.46
CA SER A 124 17.18 4.57 -0.10
C SER A 124 17.26 6.01 0.38
N TRP A 125 17.89 6.21 1.53
CA TRP A 125 18.17 7.54 2.08
C TRP A 125 19.51 8.06 1.61
N SER A 126 19.57 9.31 1.20
CA SER A 126 20.82 10.05 0.97
C SER A 126 20.95 11.17 1.99
N SER A 127 21.97 11.10 2.86
CA SER A 127 22.24 12.17 3.83
C SER A 127 22.83 13.41 3.17
N GLU A 128 23.51 13.26 2.05
CA GLU A 128 24.06 14.38 1.28
C GLU A 128 22.94 15.21 0.64
N GLU A 129 21.93 14.53 0.06
CA GLU A 129 20.79 15.18 -0.58
C GLU A 129 19.62 15.43 0.38
N ALA A 130 19.72 14.91 1.62
CA ALA A 130 18.68 14.96 2.66
C ALA A 130 17.30 14.51 2.15
N ARG A 131 17.26 13.41 1.37
CA ARG A 131 16.02 12.88 0.76
C ARG A 131 16.04 11.37 0.57
N TRP A 132 14.85 10.83 0.45
CA TRP A 132 14.58 9.46 0.03
C TRP A 132 14.47 9.37 -1.49
N THR A 133 15.04 8.31 -2.05
CA THR A 133 14.74 7.83 -3.40
C THR A 133 13.98 6.51 -3.27
N VAL A 134 12.76 6.46 -3.79
CA VAL A 134 11.88 5.29 -3.73
C VAL A 134 11.67 4.78 -5.15
N THR A 135 11.97 3.50 -5.37
CA THR A 135 11.74 2.84 -6.66
C THR A 135 10.48 1.98 -6.55
N ALA A 136 9.55 2.19 -7.47
CA ALA A 136 8.35 1.36 -7.62
C ALA A 136 8.29 0.72 -9.01
N GLU A 137 7.65 -0.45 -9.08
CA GLU A 137 7.40 -1.21 -10.30
C GLU A 137 5.92 -1.27 -10.57
N LYS A 138 5.54 -1.05 -11.83
CA LYS A 138 4.16 -1.17 -12.32
C LYS A 138 3.88 -2.57 -12.84
N SER A 139 2.61 -2.90 -13.07
CA SER A 139 2.18 -4.19 -13.62
C SER A 139 2.76 -4.49 -15.01
N ASP A 140 3.08 -3.47 -15.80
CA ASP A 140 3.74 -3.60 -17.10
C ASP A 140 5.26 -3.85 -17.00
N GLY A 141 5.80 -3.96 -15.78
CA GLY A 141 7.22 -4.14 -15.51
C GLY A 141 8.06 -2.86 -15.60
N SER A 142 7.47 -1.74 -15.95
CA SER A 142 8.17 -0.45 -15.95
C SER A 142 8.48 0.01 -14.53
N ARG A 143 9.60 0.69 -14.36
CA ARG A 143 10.03 1.23 -13.07
C ARG A 143 9.95 2.74 -13.06
N VAL A 144 9.46 3.27 -11.96
CA VAL A 144 9.40 4.70 -11.68
C VAL A 144 10.20 5.01 -10.44
N GLU A 145 10.77 6.19 -10.40
CA GLU A 145 11.54 6.70 -9.28
C GLU A 145 10.84 7.94 -8.71
N MET A 146 10.68 7.98 -7.40
CA MET A 146 10.05 9.07 -6.68
C MET A 146 10.99 9.56 -5.58
N HIS A 147 10.96 10.86 -5.32
CA HIS A 147 11.77 11.47 -4.27
C HIS A 147 10.87 12.03 -3.17
N ALA A 148 11.31 11.89 -1.92
CA ALA A 148 10.56 12.42 -0.78
C ALA A 148 11.49 12.87 0.35
N ASN A 149 11.07 13.89 1.10
CA ASN A 149 11.78 14.29 2.31
C ASN A 149 11.45 13.33 3.47
N PHE A 150 10.25 12.73 3.45
CA PHE A 150 9.80 11.77 4.44
C PHE A 150 9.04 10.61 3.78
N VAL A 151 9.30 9.38 4.22
CA VAL A 151 8.56 8.19 3.78
C VAL A 151 7.77 7.63 4.95
N TYR A 152 6.46 7.49 4.77
CA TYR A 152 5.56 6.85 5.72
C TYR A 152 5.22 5.43 5.26
N MET A 153 5.61 4.42 6.05
CA MET A 153 5.38 3.01 5.73
C MET A 153 4.02 2.55 6.27
N GLY A 154 2.99 2.61 5.42
CA GLY A 154 1.63 2.14 5.69
C GLY A 154 1.29 0.81 4.99
N ALA A 155 2.30 0.01 4.66
CA ALA A 155 2.17 -1.18 3.82
C ALA A 155 1.47 -2.38 4.49
N GLY A 156 1.19 -2.31 5.81
CA GLY A 156 0.63 -3.43 6.56
C GLY A 156 1.68 -4.51 6.85
N TYR A 157 1.22 -5.71 7.21
CA TYR A 157 2.08 -6.83 7.62
C TYR A 157 1.83 -8.13 6.85
N TYR A 158 0.86 -8.14 5.92
CA TYR A 158 0.65 -9.28 5.05
C TYR A 158 1.60 -9.26 3.85
N ASP A 159 2.16 -10.43 3.53
CA ASP A 159 2.85 -10.63 2.26
C ASP A 159 1.81 -10.95 1.18
N TYR A 160 1.66 -10.06 0.20
CA TYR A 160 0.71 -10.20 -0.89
C TYR A 160 1.17 -11.20 -1.97
N ASP A 161 2.46 -11.48 -2.03
CA ASP A 161 3.05 -12.35 -3.04
C ASP A 161 3.24 -13.78 -2.52
N SER A 162 3.41 -13.93 -1.19
CA SER A 162 3.68 -15.20 -0.53
C SER A 162 2.85 -15.31 0.76
N PRO A 163 1.63 -15.81 0.70
CA PRO A 163 0.80 -16.00 1.88
C PRO A 163 1.44 -17.02 2.85
N TYR A 164 1.23 -16.82 4.13
CA TYR A 164 1.79 -17.66 5.17
C TYR A 164 1.23 -19.10 5.07
N ASP A 165 2.12 -20.05 4.84
CA ASP A 165 1.79 -21.49 4.90
C ASP A 165 1.90 -21.97 6.36
N ALA A 166 0.76 -22.27 6.97
CA ALA A 166 0.66 -22.60 8.39
C ALA A 166 1.26 -23.97 8.77
N GLN A 167 1.72 -24.80 7.81
CA GLN A 167 2.32 -26.11 8.06
C GLN A 167 1.48 -27.00 9.02
N ILE A 168 0.18 -27.13 8.75
CA ILE A 168 -0.74 -27.88 9.60
C ILE A 168 -0.47 -29.38 9.46
N GLU A 169 -0.09 -30.05 10.57
CA GLU A 169 0.16 -31.49 10.60
C GLU A 169 -1.10 -32.25 10.18
N GLY A 170 -0.92 -33.21 9.26
CA GLY A 170 -2.01 -34.04 8.76
C GLY A 170 -2.90 -33.39 7.71
N LEU A 171 -2.64 -32.15 7.29
CA LEU A 171 -3.43 -31.47 6.26
C LEU A 171 -3.51 -32.27 4.96
N GLY A 172 -2.43 -32.98 4.56
CA GLY A 172 -2.39 -33.85 3.39
C GLY A 172 -3.31 -35.09 3.46
N ASN A 173 -3.87 -35.40 4.64
CA ASN A 173 -4.85 -36.49 4.80
C ASN A 173 -6.29 -36.00 4.51
N SER A 174 -6.52 -34.70 4.40
CA SER A 174 -7.80 -34.11 4.02
C SER A 174 -8.14 -34.54 2.58
N LYS A 175 -9.39 -34.98 2.36
CA LYS A 175 -9.93 -35.24 1.02
C LYS A 175 -10.70 -34.06 0.45
N GLY A 176 -10.88 -33.01 1.24
CA GLY A 176 -11.52 -31.78 0.84
C GLY A 176 -10.54 -30.82 0.18
N GLU A 177 -11.09 -29.82 -0.46
CA GLU A 177 -10.31 -28.70 -1.00
C GLU A 177 -9.67 -27.92 0.16
N VAL A 178 -8.41 -27.54 -0.02
CA VAL A 178 -7.68 -26.67 0.91
C VAL A 178 -7.55 -25.29 0.26
N VAL A 179 -8.19 -24.30 0.85
CA VAL A 179 -8.24 -22.94 0.32
C VAL A 179 -7.54 -21.98 1.28
N HIS A 180 -6.61 -21.19 0.76
CA HIS A 180 -6.03 -20.10 1.52
C HIS A 180 -6.90 -18.83 1.37
N PRO A 181 -7.24 -18.11 2.46
CA PRO A 181 -8.20 -17.00 2.41
C PRO A 181 -7.73 -15.77 1.60
N GLN A 182 -6.47 -15.77 1.18
CA GLN A 182 -5.89 -14.68 0.36
C GLN A 182 -6.14 -14.89 -1.16
N PHE A 183 -6.58 -16.08 -1.58
CA PHE A 183 -6.82 -16.47 -2.98
C PHE A 183 -8.23 -16.97 -3.21
#